data_9bc8d5f31583273b34433786f5c46764
#
_entry.id   9bc8d5f31583273b34433786f5c46764
#
_cell.length_a   1.000
_cell.length_b   1.000
_cell.length_c   1.000
_cell.angle_alpha   90.00
_cell.angle_beta   90.00
_cell.angle_gamma   90.00
#
_symmetry.space_group_name_H-M   'P 1'
#
loop_
_entity.id
_entity.type
_entity.pdbx_description
1 polymer ?
#
loop_
_entity_poly.entity_id
_entity_poly.type
_entity_poly.pdbx_seq_one_letter_code
_entity_poly.pdbx_strand_id
1 'polypeptide(L)'
;FGGEDPGQVTVRQALVQCLLQRRMTKRADAYAAYQRLATHMGVDEAFDADLDAIHASLAPLGWDVRACHDQVRAEPYLLVVNAKSDELAQVATPYSAAELQYNKALVHAIFHAPQYALPSIQALQLATHTQPVPLTKQTATQLLANLERRQWLHHLPSGAYTLTLRALHELDTYIRHEMDEACVLECMACYAIVTRGVRCASCRGAVHTSCQSAYEAGHATCAACGAAWQPVP
;
A
#
# COMPACT_ATOMS: atom_id res chain seq x y z
N PHE A 1 -15.71 -18.42 33.03
CA PHE A 1 -15.50 -17.18 32.28
C PHE A 1 -14.14 -16.64 32.68
N GLY A 2 -13.08 -17.01 31.99
CA GLY A 2 -11.76 -16.39 32.12
C GLY A 2 -11.84 -14.99 31.48
N GLY A 3 -11.87 -13.95 32.29
CA GLY A 3 -11.73 -12.58 31.82
C GLY A 3 -10.33 -12.41 31.23
N GLU A 4 -10.20 -11.73 30.08
CA GLU A 4 -8.90 -11.35 29.55
C GLU A 4 -8.14 -10.49 30.56
N ASP A 5 -6.82 -10.64 30.64
CA ASP A 5 -5.98 -9.81 31.49
C ASP A 5 -6.15 -8.33 31.12
N PRO A 6 -6.57 -7.46 32.06
CA PRO A 6 -6.74 -6.01 31.80
C PRO A 6 -5.47 -5.35 31.25
N GLY A 7 -4.28 -5.83 31.64
CA GLY A 7 -3.01 -5.36 31.11
C GLY A 7 -2.86 -5.67 29.63
N GLN A 8 -3.19 -6.89 29.22
CA GLN A 8 -3.14 -7.33 27.84
C GLN A 8 -4.13 -6.56 26.95
N VAL A 9 -5.33 -6.31 27.46
CA VAL A 9 -6.34 -5.48 26.77
C VAL A 9 -5.78 -4.07 26.53
N THR A 10 -5.13 -3.47 27.52
CA THR A 10 -4.54 -2.12 27.42
C THR A 10 -3.41 -2.09 26.37
N VAL A 11 -2.54 -3.10 26.36
CA VAL A 11 -1.45 -3.22 25.38
C VAL A 11 -2.01 -3.32 23.96
N ARG A 12 -3.03 -4.16 23.73
CA ARG A 12 -3.72 -4.27 22.43
C ARG A 12 -4.34 -2.95 21.98
N GLN A 13 -5.04 -2.24 22.88
CA GLN A 13 -5.66 -0.95 22.57
C GLN A 13 -4.61 0.09 22.16
N ALA A 14 -3.48 0.18 22.87
CA ALA A 14 -2.40 1.09 22.54
C ALA A 14 -1.74 0.73 21.20
N LEU A 15 -1.56 -0.56 20.92
CA LEU A 15 -1.05 -1.04 19.62
C LEU A 15 -2.01 -0.67 18.47
N VAL A 16 -3.32 -0.88 18.64
CA VAL A 16 -4.35 -0.46 17.66
C VAL A 16 -4.26 1.03 17.38
N GLN A 17 -4.16 1.87 18.42
CA GLN A 17 -4.05 3.32 18.25
C GLN A 17 -2.78 3.69 17.47
N CYS A 18 -1.65 3.05 17.78
CA CYS A 18 -0.39 3.26 17.08
C CYS A 18 -0.50 2.89 15.59
N LEU A 19 -1.09 1.73 15.29
CA LEU A 19 -1.29 1.24 13.93
C LEU A 19 -2.27 2.14 13.15
N LEU A 20 -3.39 2.54 13.75
CA LEU A 20 -4.38 3.43 13.14
C LEU A 20 -3.82 4.83 12.86
N GLN A 21 -2.95 5.35 13.72
CA GLN A 21 -2.31 6.64 13.53
C GLN A 21 -1.29 6.61 12.38
N ARG A 22 -0.50 5.55 12.31
CA ARG A 22 0.58 5.42 11.32
C ARG A 22 0.11 4.87 9.98
N ARG A 23 -0.96 4.06 9.96
CA ARG A 23 -1.54 3.36 8.82
C ARG A 23 -0.59 2.35 8.15
N MET A 24 0.69 2.64 8.06
CA MET A 24 1.74 1.78 7.56
C MET A 24 2.94 1.89 8.49
N THR A 25 3.45 0.76 8.98
CA THR A 25 4.63 0.73 9.86
C THR A 25 5.43 -0.53 9.60
N LYS A 26 6.74 -0.46 9.77
CA LYS A 26 7.58 -1.66 9.75
C LYS A 26 7.16 -2.60 10.88
N ARG A 27 7.07 -3.90 10.58
CA ARG A 27 6.73 -4.89 11.60
C ARG A 27 7.68 -4.84 12.81
N ALA A 28 8.99 -4.61 12.56
CA ALA A 28 9.98 -4.48 13.61
C ALA A 28 9.71 -3.28 14.53
N ASP A 29 9.31 -2.12 13.97
CA ASP A 29 9.00 -0.92 14.76
C ASP A 29 7.71 -1.11 15.57
N ALA A 30 6.71 -1.78 15.01
CA ALA A 30 5.48 -2.13 15.70
C ALA A 30 5.76 -3.09 16.86
N TYR A 31 6.59 -4.12 16.62
CA TYR A 31 7.00 -5.07 17.64
C TYR A 31 7.80 -4.39 18.77
N ALA A 32 8.76 -3.54 18.44
CA ALA A 32 9.53 -2.80 19.45
C ALA A 32 8.66 -1.86 20.30
N ALA A 33 7.62 -1.26 19.70
CA ALA A 33 6.64 -0.45 20.45
C ALA A 33 5.79 -1.34 21.38
N TYR A 34 5.33 -2.49 20.87
CA TYR A 34 4.59 -3.48 21.64
C TYR A 34 5.38 -4.01 22.84
N GLN A 35 6.65 -4.40 22.65
CA GLN A 35 7.51 -4.89 23.73
C GLN A 35 7.64 -3.88 24.87
N ARG A 36 7.86 -2.60 24.55
CA ARG A 36 7.93 -1.55 25.58
C ARG A 36 6.64 -1.44 26.39
N LEU A 37 5.49 -1.56 25.72
CA LEU A 37 4.18 -1.52 26.38
C LEU A 37 3.96 -2.76 27.25
N ALA A 38 4.23 -3.96 26.74
CA ALA A 38 4.09 -5.22 27.47
C ALA A 38 4.95 -5.24 28.73
N THR A 39 6.22 -4.84 28.59
CA THR A 39 7.14 -4.70 29.72
C THR A 39 6.64 -3.69 30.77
N HIS A 40 6.14 -2.53 30.34
CA HIS A 40 5.61 -1.51 31.23
C HIS A 40 4.36 -1.97 31.98
N MET A 41 3.52 -2.74 31.33
CA MET A 41 2.27 -3.30 31.89
C MET A 41 2.51 -4.59 32.68
N GLY A 42 3.69 -5.18 32.61
CA GLY A 42 4.04 -6.45 33.27
C GLY A 42 3.28 -7.65 32.72
N VAL A 43 2.94 -7.65 31.43
CA VAL A 43 2.24 -8.73 30.74
C VAL A 43 3.20 -9.52 29.84
N ASP A 44 2.85 -10.77 29.55
CA ASP A 44 3.61 -11.62 28.65
C ASP A 44 3.52 -11.15 27.20
N GLU A 45 4.61 -11.30 26.46
CA GLU A 45 4.65 -10.96 25.03
C GLU A 45 3.90 -12.01 24.21
N ALA A 46 2.85 -11.58 23.51
CA ALA A 46 2.04 -12.41 22.61
C ALA A 46 1.69 -11.64 21.31
N PHE A 47 2.70 -10.99 20.70
CA PHE A 47 2.51 -10.02 19.62
C PHE A 47 1.66 -10.52 18.45
N ASP A 48 1.93 -11.75 17.96
CA ASP A 48 1.18 -12.31 16.83
C ASP A 48 -0.27 -12.65 17.22
N ALA A 49 -0.47 -13.25 18.41
CA ALA A 49 -1.81 -13.52 18.90
C ALA A 49 -2.61 -12.23 19.16
N ASP A 50 -1.95 -11.17 19.63
CA ASP A 50 -2.58 -9.87 19.81
C ASP A 50 -2.89 -9.18 18.47
N LEU A 51 -2.07 -9.35 17.44
CA LEU A 51 -2.39 -8.88 16.08
C LEU A 51 -3.62 -9.61 15.52
N ASP A 52 -3.74 -10.92 15.71
CA ASP A 52 -4.89 -11.71 15.30
C ASP A 52 -6.17 -11.26 16.03
N ALA A 53 -6.08 -11.00 17.34
CA ALA A 53 -7.19 -10.48 18.13
C ALA A 53 -7.61 -9.07 17.69
N ILE A 54 -6.64 -8.21 17.34
CA ILE A 54 -6.88 -6.89 16.78
C ILE A 54 -7.58 -7.01 15.43
N HIS A 55 -7.08 -7.85 14.53
CA HIS A 55 -7.70 -8.11 13.23
C HIS A 55 -9.16 -8.53 13.40
N ALA A 56 -9.43 -9.53 14.25
CA ALA A 56 -10.78 -10.01 14.52
C ALA A 56 -11.71 -8.90 15.07
N SER A 57 -11.17 -8.00 15.90
CA SER A 57 -11.94 -6.88 16.48
C SER A 57 -12.23 -5.76 15.48
N LEU A 58 -11.34 -5.55 14.51
CA LEU A 58 -11.47 -4.50 13.50
C LEU A 58 -12.30 -4.93 12.28
N ALA A 59 -12.31 -6.22 11.95
CA ALA A 59 -13.01 -6.76 10.79
C ALA A 59 -14.50 -6.40 10.72
N PRO A 60 -15.32 -6.47 11.81
CA PRO A 60 -16.72 -6.03 11.79
C PRO A 60 -16.91 -4.56 11.46
N LEU A 61 -15.89 -3.73 11.78
CA LEU A 61 -15.88 -2.29 11.50
C LEU A 61 -15.45 -1.99 10.06
N GLY A 62 -15.05 -3.02 9.30
CA GLY A 62 -14.54 -2.87 7.94
C GLY A 62 -13.08 -2.46 7.86
N TRP A 63 -12.32 -2.65 8.92
CA TRP A 63 -10.88 -2.44 8.94
C TRP A 63 -10.14 -3.78 8.97
N ASP A 64 -8.97 -3.80 8.34
CA ASP A 64 -8.12 -4.98 8.24
C ASP A 64 -6.66 -4.62 8.58
N VAL A 65 -5.98 -5.51 9.29
CA VAL A 65 -4.54 -5.41 9.54
C VAL A 65 -3.84 -6.42 8.64
N ARG A 66 -3.19 -5.92 7.59
CA ARG A 66 -2.51 -6.76 6.60
C ARG A 66 -1.01 -6.74 6.81
N ALA A 67 -0.40 -7.92 6.80
CA ALA A 67 1.04 -8.06 6.64
C ALA A 67 1.40 -8.00 5.16
N CYS A 68 2.41 -7.22 4.82
CA CYS A 68 2.98 -7.16 3.47
C CYS A 68 4.49 -6.96 3.54
N HIS A 69 5.15 -6.99 2.39
CA HIS A 69 6.59 -6.78 2.29
C HIS A 69 6.90 -5.66 1.31
N ASP A 70 7.95 -4.91 1.57
CA ASP A 70 8.52 -4.00 0.58
C ASP A 70 8.88 -4.77 -0.69
N GLN A 71 8.49 -4.21 -1.85
CA GLN A 71 8.65 -4.90 -3.14
C GLN A 71 10.10 -5.10 -3.57
N VAL A 72 11.05 -4.38 -2.96
CA VAL A 72 12.48 -4.42 -3.30
C VAL A 72 13.30 -5.12 -2.21
N ARG A 73 13.11 -4.71 -0.95
CA ARG A 73 13.95 -5.12 0.17
C ARG A 73 13.42 -6.31 0.96
N ALA A 74 12.21 -6.79 0.66
CA ALA A 74 11.50 -7.80 1.44
C ALA A 74 11.26 -7.42 2.93
N GLU A 75 11.41 -6.14 3.27
CA GLU A 75 11.18 -5.67 4.63
C GLU A 75 9.70 -5.80 4.99
N PRO A 76 9.36 -6.45 6.12
CA PRO A 76 7.98 -6.68 6.49
C PRO A 76 7.32 -5.43 7.07
N TYR A 77 6.10 -5.15 6.62
CA TYR A 77 5.25 -4.05 7.06
C TYR A 77 3.90 -4.57 7.57
N LEU A 78 3.30 -3.81 8.47
CA LEU A 78 1.91 -3.91 8.86
C LEU A 78 1.16 -2.71 8.30
N LEU A 79 0.05 -2.98 7.62
CA LEU A 79 -0.86 -1.98 7.07
C LEU A 79 -2.19 -2.05 7.78
N VAL A 80 -2.78 -0.91 8.09
CA VAL A 80 -4.19 -0.82 8.49
C VAL A 80 -4.95 -0.26 7.30
N VAL A 81 -5.72 -1.12 6.65
CA VAL A 81 -6.50 -0.81 5.45
C VAL A 81 -8.00 -0.87 5.75
N ASN A 82 -8.77 -0.06 5.05
CA ASN A 82 -10.21 -0.21 5.08
C ASN A 82 -10.61 -1.28 4.06
N ALA A 83 -11.27 -2.33 4.53
CA ALA A 83 -11.71 -3.46 3.72
C ALA A 83 -13.10 -3.27 3.08
N LYS A 84 -13.80 -2.16 3.37
CA LYS A 84 -15.09 -1.87 2.74
C LYS A 84 -14.87 -1.24 1.37
N SER A 85 -15.59 -1.74 0.38
CA SER A 85 -15.41 -1.51 -1.06
C SER A 85 -15.63 -0.09 -1.61
N ASP A 86 -15.89 0.89 -0.77
CA ASP A 86 -15.99 2.29 -1.23
C ASP A 86 -14.66 3.03 -1.04
N GLU A 87 -13.65 2.50 -1.68
CA GLU A 87 -12.22 2.80 -1.46
C GLU A 87 -11.86 4.25 -1.82
N LEU A 88 -12.49 4.78 -2.84
CA LEU A 88 -12.30 6.18 -3.23
C LEU A 88 -13.13 7.16 -2.40
N ALA A 89 -14.28 6.76 -1.91
CA ALA A 89 -15.06 7.58 -0.98
C ALA A 89 -14.32 7.81 0.34
N GLN A 90 -13.44 6.92 0.72
CA GLN A 90 -12.63 7.04 1.94
C GLN A 90 -11.40 7.93 1.75
N VAL A 91 -10.80 7.93 0.57
CA VAL A 91 -9.84 8.96 0.15
C VAL A 91 -10.57 10.29 -0.03
N ALA A 92 -11.86 10.24 -0.39
CA ALA A 92 -12.68 11.39 -0.75
C ALA A 92 -13.18 12.23 0.44
N THR A 93 -13.36 11.66 1.62
CA THR A 93 -14.01 12.37 2.74
C THR A 93 -13.39 13.72 3.11
N PRO A 94 -12.08 13.98 2.99
CA PRO A 94 -11.53 15.30 3.19
C PRO A 94 -11.31 16.11 1.90
N TYR A 95 -11.66 15.55 0.72
CA TYR A 95 -11.37 16.16 -0.58
C TYR A 95 -12.64 16.64 -1.28
N SER A 96 -12.53 17.77 -1.98
CA SER A 96 -13.58 18.24 -2.90
C SER A 96 -13.73 17.30 -4.09
N ALA A 97 -14.85 17.41 -4.82
CA ALA A 97 -15.08 16.61 -6.02
C ALA A 97 -13.97 16.81 -7.07
N ALA A 98 -13.45 18.03 -7.22
CA ALA A 98 -12.35 18.33 -8.14
C ALA A 98 -11.03 17.67 -7.71
N GLU A 99 -10.71 17.72 -6.41
CA GLU A 99 -9.53 17.05 -5.86
C GLU A 99 -9.62 15.53 -5.98
N LEU A 100 -10.83 14.97 -5.81
CA LEU A 100 -11.06 13.55 -6.00
C LEU A 100 -10.82 13.12 -7.45
N GLN A 101 -11.34 13.89 -8.43
CA GLN A 101 -11.10 13.62 -9.85
C GLN A 101 -9.61 13.73 -10.19
N TYR A 102 -8.92 14.72 -9.61
CA TYR A 102 -7.47 14.83 -9.78
C TYR A 102 -6.74 13.61 -9.19
N ASN A 103 -7.13 13.13 -7.99
CA ASN A 103 -6.52 11.95 -7.38
C ASN A 103 -6.71 10.70 -8.25
N LYS A 104 -7.91 10.51 -8.84
CA LYS A 104 -8.18 9.43 -9.80
C LYS A 104 -7.27 9.53 -11.04
N ALA A 105 -7.21 10.72 -11.63
CA ALA A 105 -6.38 10.97 -12.80
C ALA A 105 -4.89 10.77 -12.50
N LEU A 106 -4.45 11.11 -11.28
CA LEU A 106 -3.08 10.93 -10.81
C LEU A 106 -2.72 9.44 -10.70
N VAL A 107 -3.58 8.62 -10.08
CA VAL A 107 -3.38 7.17 -10.00
C VAL A 107 -3.31 6.57 -11.40
N HIS A 108 -4.25 6.94 -12.28
CA HIS A 108 -4.25 6.50 -13.67
C HIS A 108 -2.96 6.87 -14.41
N ALA A 109 -2.51 8.12 -14.28
CA ALA A 109 -1.28 8.58 -14.91
C ALA A 109 -0.03 7.87 -14.38
N ILE A 110 0.03 7.54 -13.08
CA ILE A 110 1.13 6.77 -12.50
C ILE A 110 1.18 5.35 -13.09
N PHE A 111 0.02 4.68 -13.26
CA PHE A 111 -0.03 3.34 -13.83
C PHE A 111 0.36 3.29 -15.31
N HIS A 112 0.21 4.39 -16.04
CA HIS A 112 0.63 4.51 -17.44
C HIS A 112 2.03 5.12 -17.61
N ALA A 113 2.65 5.59 -16.52
CA ALA A 113 3.99 6.15 -16.57
C ALA A 113 5.07 5.05 -16.54
N PRO A 114 6.22 5.24 -17.20
CA PRO A 114 7.35 4.34 -17.10
C PRO A 114 7.74 4.09 -15.64
N GLN A 115 8.00 2.84 -15.29
CA GLN A 115 8.38 2.41 -13.93
C GLN A 115 7.36 2.80 -12.85
N TYR A 116 6.10 3.03 -13.21
CA TYR A 116 5.05 3.51 -12.31
C TYR A 116 5.45 4.78 -11.54
N ALA A 117 6.18 5.67 -12.20
CA ALA A 117 6.71 6.90 -11.61
C ALA A 117 6.37 8.10 -12.50
N LEU A 118 5.46 8.97 -12.03
CA LEU A 118 4.99 10.15 -12.75
C LEU A 118 5.85 11.37 -12.37
N PRO A 119 6.55 12.03 -13.33
CA PRO A 119 7.29 13.25 -13.06
C PRO A 119 6.40 14.34 -12.44
N SER A 120 6.91 15.08 -11.45
CA SER A 120 6.14 16.12 -10.74
C SER A 120 5.62 17.22 -11.67
N ILE A 121 6.34 17.53 -12.73
CA ILE A 121 5.87 18.48 -13.75
C ILE A 121 4.59 17.97 -14.44
N GLN A 122 4.54 16.68 -14.79
CA GLN A 122 3.37 16.05 -15.40
C GLN A 122 2.21 15.97 -14.42
N ALA A 123 2.48 15.64 -13.15
CA ALA A 123 1.47 15.66 -12.09
C ALA A 123 0.82 17.04 -11.94
N LEU A 124 1.61 18.12 -11.98
CA LEU A 124 1.08 19.49 -11.92
C LEU A 124 0.34 19.90 -13.20
N GLN A 125 0.79 19.45 -14.37
CA GLN A 125 0.08 19.69 -15.62
C GLN A 125 -1.28 18.98 -15.63
N LEU A 126 -1.35 17.76 -15.12
CA LEU A 126 -2.59 17.00 -15.01
C LEU A 126 -3.68 17.78 -14.27
N ALA A 127 -3.33 18.51 -13.22
CA ALA A 127 -4.27 19.32 -12.43
C ALA A 127 -4.99 20.38 -13.26
N THR A 128 -4.32 20.97 -14.23
CA THR A 128 -4.90 22.01 -15.10
C THR A 128 -5.82 21.46 -16.19
N HIS A 129 -5.79 20.14 -16.41
CA HIS A 129 -6.62 19.44 -17.41
C HIS A 129 -7.71 18.60 -16.77
N THR A 130 -7.80 18.53 -15.43
CA THR A 130 -8.83 17.76 -14.73
C THR A 130 -10.21 18.32 -14.99
N GLN A 131 -11.17 17.43 -15.30
CA GLN A 131 -12.57 17.77 -15.56
C GLN A 131 -13.45 17.32 -14.38
N PRO A 132 -14.58 17.95 -14.08
CA PRO A 132 -15.16 19.12 -14.75
C PRO A 132 -14.55 20.47 -14.34
N VAL A 133 -13.77 20.51 -13.25
CA VAL A 133 -13.19 21.74 -12.72
C VAL A 133 -11.69 21.55 -12.58
N PRO A 134 -10.86 22.30 -13.33
CA PRO A 134 -9.42 22.22 -13.19
C PRO A 134 -8.96 22.78 -11.83
N LEU A 135 -7.86 22.21 -11.29
CA LEU A 135 -7.21 22.71 -10.09
C LEU A 135 -6.13 23.74 -10.45
N THR A 136 -5.96 24.72 -9.57
CA THR A 136 -4.79 25.61 -9.68
C THR A 136 -3.51 24.84 -9.35
N LYS A 137 -2.37 25.29 -9.91
CA LYS A 137 -1.06 24.70 -9.58
C LYS A 137 -0.76 24.75 -8.08
N GLN A 138 -1.16 25.81 -7.40
CA GLN A 138 -0.98 25.94 -5.96
C GLN A 138 -1.79 24.89 -5.20
N THR A 139 -3.07 24.71 -5.53
CA THR A 139 -3.93 23.68 -4.92
C THR A 139 -3.36 22.28 -5.18
N ALA A 140 -2.92 22.00 -6.40
CA ALA A 140 -2.32 20.71 -6.75
C ALA A 140 -1.02 20.45 -5.96
N THR A 141 -0.17 21.45 -5.79
CA THR A 141 1.06 21.31 -4.98
C THR A 141 0.73 21.00 -3.52
N GLN A 142 -0.25 21.69 -2.94
CA GLN A 142 -0.69 21.41 -1.56
C GLN A 142 -1.30 20.02 -1.41
N LEU A 143 -2.07 19.59 -2.42
CA LEU A 143 -2.69 18.26 -2.45
C LEU A 143 -1.65 17.15 -2.56
N LEU A 144 -0.67 17.28 -3.45
CA LEU A 144 0.45 16.33 -3.58
C LEU A 144 1.24 16.22 -2.27
N ALA A 145 1.58 17.34 -1.63
CA ALA A 145 2.24 17.33 -0.32
C ALA A 145 1.38 16.68 0.78
N ASN A 146 0.07 16.86 0.72
CA ASN A 146 -0.87 16.20 1.64
C ASN A 146 -0.92 14.69 1.41
N LEU A 147 -1.01 14.25 0.14
CA LEU A 147 -1.00 12.83 -0.22
C LEU A 147 0.30 12.15 0.20
N GLU A 148 1.45 12.82 0.05
CA GLU A 148 2.74 12.32 0.51
C GLU A 148 2.77 12.20 2.05
N ARG A 149 2.38 13.24 2.78
CA ARG A 149 2.30 13.21 4.26
C ARG A 149 1.36 12.12 4.78
N ARG A 150 0.28 11.84 4.07
CA ARG A 150 -0.68 10.77 4.38
C ARG A 150 -0.24 9.41 3.86
N GLN A 151 0.97 9.28 3.33
CA GLN A 151 1.53 8.03 2.81
C GLN A 151 0.72 7.39 1.68
N TRP A 152 0.08 8.18 0.83
CA TRP A 152 -0.51 7.71 -0.42
C TRP A 152 0.50 7.73 -1.57
N LEU A 153 1.31 8.78 -1.61
CA LEU A 153 2.37 8.98 -2.58
C LEU A 153 3.73 8.93 -1.91
N HIS A 154 4.72 8.52 -2.68
CA HIS A 154 6.12 8.67 -2.35
C HIS A 154 6.79 9.54 -3.42
N HIS A 155 7.44 10.63 -2.98
CA HIS A 155 8.22 11.50 -3.85
C HIS A 155 9.64 10.95 -3.95
N LEU A 156 10.01 10.49 -5.13
CA LEU A 156 11.32 9.91 -5.40
C LEU A 156 12.41 10.98 -5.50
N PRO A 157 13.69 10.66 -5.22
CA PRO A 157 14.80 11.58 -5.43
C PRO A 157 14.93 12.09 -6.89
N SER A 158 14.39 11.32 -7.85
CA SER A 158 14.29 11.72 -9.27
C SER A 158 13.30 12.87 -9.53
N GLY A 159 12.52 13.29 -8.54
CA GLY A 159 11.46 14.28 -8.70
C GLY A 159 10.15 13.70 -9.27
N ALA A 160 9.96 12.39 -9.22
CA ALA A 160 8.72 11.72 -9.65
C ALA A 160 7.90 11.21 -8.46
N TYR A 161 6.58 11.08 -8.64
CA TYR A 161 5.66 10.49 -7.67
C TYR A 161 5.34 9.04 -8.05
N THR A 162 5.32 8.17 -7.05
CA THR A 162 4.86 6.78 -7.16
C THR A 162 3.89 6.47 -6.02
N LEU A 163 3.06 5.42 -6.19
CA LEU A 163 2.19 4.95 -5.11
C LEU A 163 3.00 4.24 -4.03
N THR A 164 2.62 4.41 -2.78
CA THR A 164 3.19 3.66 -1.66
C THR A 164 2.59 2.26 -1.57
N LEU A 165 3.20 1.38 -0.77
CA LEU A 165 2.61 0.07 -0.44
C LEU A 165 1.20 0.21 0.13
N ARG A 166 0.99 1.19 1.01
CA ARG A 166 -0.33 1.49 1.55
C ARG A 166 -1.34 1.77 0.44
N ALA A 167 -1.00 2.68 -0.48
CA ALA A 167 -1.88 3.04 -1.59
C ALA A 167 -2.20 1.83 -2.49
N LEU A 168 -1.21 1.00 -2.81
CA LEU A 168 -1.39 -0.21 -3.62
C LEU A 168 -2.34 -1.21 -2.97
N HIS A 169 -2.26 -1.38 -1.64
CA HIS A 169 -3.13 -2.29 -0.91
C HIS A 169 -4.53 -1.72 -0.61
N GLU A 170 -4.64 -0.41 -0.33
CA GLU A 170 -5.94 0.23 -0.09
C GLU A 170 -6.73 0.44 -1.39
N LEU A 171 -6.05 0.66 -2.52
CA LEU A 171 -6.67 0.88 -3.83
C LEU A 171 -6.65 -0.38 -4.72
N ASP A 172 -6.30 -1.56 -4.20
CA ASP A 172 -6.13 -2.78 -4.99
C ASP A 172 -7.34 -3.09 -5.88
N THR A 173 -8.54 -3.11 -5.30
CA THR A 173 -9.78 -3.37 -6.02
C THR A 173 -10.04 -2.30 -7.09
N TYR A 174 -9.88 -1.02 -6.74
CA TYR A 174 -10.03 0.09 -7.67
C TYR A 174 -9.05 -0.01 -8.85
N ILE A 175 -7.77 -0.25 -8.56
CA ILE A 175 -6.73 -0.38 -9.59
C ILE A 175 -7.05 -1.53 -10.54
N ARG A 176 -7.44 -2.68 -10.00
CA ARG A 176 -7.78 -3.86 -10.82
C ARG A 176 -9.03 -3.66 -11.69
N HIS A 177 -9.98 -2.83 -11.27
CA HIS A 177 -11.21 -2.56 -12.02
C HIS A 177 -11.09 -1.41 -13.01
N GLU A 178 -10.38 -0.35 -12.65
CA GLU A 178 -10.36 0.90 -13.42
C GLU A 178 -9.15 1.03 -14.34
N MET A 179 -8.06 0.29 -14.08
CA MET A 179 -6.87 0.36 -14.94
C MET A 179 -6.93 -0.70 -16.03
N ASP A 180 -6.33 -0.39 -17.18
CA ASP A 180 -6.14 -1.38 -18.23
C ASP A 180 -5.38 -2.59 -17.71
N GLU A 181 -5.89 -3.77 -18.00
CA GLU A 181 -5.23 -5.01 -17.61
C GLU A 181 -3.75 -5.08 -18.01
N ALA A 182 -3.39 -4.44 -19.12
CA ALA A 182 -2.01 -4.42 -19.60
C ALA A 182 -1.05 -3.66 -18.67
N CYS A 183 -1.60 -2.71 -17.88
CA CYS A 183 -0.83 -1.88 -16.95
C CYS A 183 -0.76 -2.44 -15.54
N VAL A 184 -1.65 -3.40 -15.18
CA VAL A 184 -1.69 -4.00 -13.85
C VAL A 184 -1.02 -5.35 -13.89
N LEU A 185 0.17 -5.43 -13.28
CA LEU A 185 0.91 -6.68 -13.14
C LEU A 185 0.66 -7.29 -11.75
N GLU A 186 0.43 -8.60 -11.70
CA GLU A 186 0.24 -9.35 -10.47
C GLU A 186 1.43 -10.26 -10.19
N CYS A 187 1.87 -10.31 -8.94
CA CYS A 187 2.97 -11.15 -8.54
C CYS A 187 2.55 -12.63 -8.49
N MET A 188 3.21 -13.48 -9.26
CA MET A 188 2.94 -14.93 -9.30
C MET A 188 3.25 -15.65 -7.97
N ALA A 189 3.95 -14.99 -7.03
CA ALA A 189 4.28 -15.55 -5.73
C ALA A 189 3.32 -15.12 -4.61
N CYS A 190 2.92 -13.84 -4.57
CA CYS A 190 2.12 -13.30 -3.45
C CYS A 190 0.80 -12.65 -3.88
N TYR A 191 0.50 -12.62 -5.19
CA TYR A 191 -0.74 -12.11 -5.79
C TYR A 191 -1.01 -10.61 -5.59
N ALA A 192 -0.07 -9.86 -5.03
CA ALA A 192 -0.18 -8.41 -4.91
C ALA A 192 0.29 -7.71 -6.20
N ILE A 193 -0.15 -6.44 -6.39
CA ILE A 193 0.19 -5.63 -7.56
C ILE A 193 1.70 -5.35 -7.58
N VAL A 194 2.35 -5.61 -8.73
CA VAL A 194 3.78 -5.39 -8.95
C VAL A 194 4.00 -4.02 -9.59
N THR A 195 4.76 -3.17 -8.91
CA THR A 195 5.31 -1.92 -9.47
C THR A 195 6.84 -1.92 -9.46
N ARG A 196 7.45 -2.86 -8.74
CA ARG A 196 8.90 -3.06 -8.66
C ARG A 196 9.21 -4.55 -8.73
N GLY A 197 9.90 -4.98 -9.80
CA GLY A 197 10.20 -6.40 -9.98
C GLY A 197 10.62 -6.74 -11.39
N VAL A 198 10.33 -7.97 -11.78
CA VAL A 198 10.54 -8.49 -13.13
C VAL A 198 9.22 -8.94 -13.73
N ARG A 199 9.11 -8.83 -15.04
CA ARG A 199 8.00 -9.35 -15.83
C ARG A 199 8.46 -10.36 -16.84
N CYS A 200 7.57 -11.22 -17.28
CA CYS A 200 7.83 -12.14 -18.36
C CYS A 200 7.95 -11.39 -19.70
N ALA A 201 8.89 -11.83 -20.56
CA ALA A 201 9.09 -11.27 -21.90
C ALA A 201 7.92 -11.58 -22.86
N SER A 202 7.14 -12.65 -22.61
CA SER A 202 6.15 -13.17 -23.55
C SER A 202 4.72 -13.20 -23.02
N CYS A 203 4.52 -13.18 -21.71
CA CYS A 203 3.19 -13.15 -21.10
C CYS A 203 3.08 -12.08 -20.02
N ARG A 204 1.97 -12.05 -19.27
CA ARG A 204 1.75 -11.05 -18.20
C ARG A 204 2.30 -11.45 -16.82
N GLY A 205 3.00 -12.60 -16.74
CA GLY A 205 3.61 -13.04 -15.48
C GLY A 205 4.58 -11.99 -14.94
N ALA A 206 4.49 -11.68 -13.66
CA ALA A 206 5.39 -10.76 -12.98
C ALA A 206 5.73 -11.26 -11.58
N VAL A 207 6.86 -10.84 -11.04
CA VAL A 207 7.28 -11.17 -9.67
C VAL A 207 7.97 -9.96 -9.06
N HIS A 208 7.65 -9.63 -7.80
CA HIS A 208 8.36 -8.59 -7.07
C HIS A 208 9.86 -8.89 -6.96
N THR A 209 10.68 -7.86 -6.92
CA THR A 209 12.13 -8.06 -6.64
C THR A 209 12.34 -8.84 -5.33
N SER A 210 11.55 -8.55 -4.30
CA SER A 210 11.60 -9.23 -3.01
C SER A 210 11.11 -10.68 -3.04
N CYS A 211 10.24 -11.04 -3.97
CA CYS A 211 9.71 -12.40 -4.13
C CYS A 211 10.56 -13.24 -5.11
N GLN A 212 11.44 -12.60 -5.88
CA GLN A 212 12.13 -13.21 -7.01
C GLN A 212 13.00 -14.39 -6.57
N SER A 213 13.81 -14.25 -5.54
CA SER A 213 14.71 -15.32 -5.08
C SER A 213 13.97 -16.58 -4.64
N ALA A 214 12.86 -16.42 -3.91
CA ALA A 214 12.02 -17.56 -3.50
C ALA A 214 11.30 -18.20 -4.68
N TYR A 215 10.85 -17.40 -5.65
CA TYR A 215 10.17 -17.88 -6.85
C TYR A 215 11.13 -18.57 -7.80
N GLU A 216 12.30 -18.00 -8.07
CA GLU A 216 13.33 -18.54 -8.98
C GLU A 216 13.98 -19.83 -8.45
N ALA A 217 13.99 -20.05 -7.12
CA ALA A 217 14.44 -21.32 -6.56
C ALA A 217 13.67 -22.53 -7.12
N GLY A 218 12.40 -22.31 -7.55
CA GLY A 218 11.59 -23.31 -8.24
C GLY A 218 11.42 -23.09 -9.74
N HIS A 219 11.68 -21.87 -10.25
CA HIS A 219 11.32 -21.45 -11.61
C HIS A 219 12.34 -20.45 -12.20
N ALA A 220 13.42 -20.93 -12.82
CA ALA A 220 14.42 -20.08 -13.48
C ALA A 220 13.85 -19.24 -14.65
N THR A 221 12.70 -19.64 -15.19
CA THR A 221 11.95 -18.98 -16.25
C THR A 221 10.50 -18.82 -15.83
N CYS A 222 9.70 -18.09 -16.60
CA CYS A 222 8.28 -17.92 -16.32
C CYS A 222 7.54 -19.27 -16.26
N ALA A 223 6.94 -19.63 -15.14
CA ALA A 223 6.20 -20.88 -14.95
C ALA A 223 4.98 -21.01 -15.88
N ALA A 224 4.42 -19.90 -16.36
CA ALA A 224 3.25 -19.91 -17.24
C ALA A 224 3.61 -20.20 -18.72
N CYS A 225 4.78 -19.76 -19.22
CA CYS A 225 5.12 -19.85 -20.64
C CYS A 225 6.58 -20.19 -20.94
N GLY A 226 7.43 -20.37 -19.93
CA GLY A 226 8.85 -20.73 -20.11
C GLY A 226 9.77 -19.61 -20.62
N ALA A 227 9.25 -18.40 -20.86
CA ALA A 227 10.05 -17.30 -21.37
C ALA A 227 10.94 -16.67 -20.29
N ALA A 228 11.97 -15.93 -20.72
CA ALA A 228 12.90 -15.24 -19.84
C ALA A 228 12.23 -14.04 -19.11
N TRP A 229 12.77 -13.70 -17.95
CA TRP A 229 12.41 -12.52 -17.19
C TRP A 229 13.09 -11.26 -17.69
N GLN A 230 12.43 -10.13 -17.59
CA GLN A 230 12.98 -8.80 -17.85
C GLN A 230 12.48 -7.80 -16.79
N PRO A 231 13.21 -6.69 -16.50
CA PRO A 231 12.77 -5.69 -15.55
C PRO A 231 11.37 -5.14 -15.89
N VAL A 232 10.60 -4.80 -14.88
CA VAL A 232 9.35 -4.04 -15.04
C VAL A 232 9.70 -2.67 -15.60
N PRO A 233 9.05 -2.24 -16.70
CA PRO A 233 9.37 -1.01 -17.41
C PRO A 233 9.15 0.25 -16.58
#